data_73726c0d3d4b266db9a3fc685915abfa
#
_entry.id   73726c0d3d4b266db9a3fc685915abfa
#
_cell.length_a   1.000
_cell.length_b   1.000
_cell.length_c   1.000
_cell.angle_alpha   90.00
_cell.angle_beta   90.00
_cell.angle_gamma   90.00
#
_symmetry.space_group_name_H-M   'P 1'
#
loop_
_entity.id
_entity.type
_entity.pdbx_description
1 polymer ?
#
loop_
_entity_poly.entity_id
_entity_poly.type
_entity_poly.pdbx_seq_one_letter_code
_entity_poly.pdbx_strand_id
1 'polypeptide(L)'
;MTSESYITKLYFKKYFLILFPIAVLISTIGFILCFFVFQDNTTLCILTNIITTLSIIISIAVPALLAYTDKIKGKKAFEIFRTEGFTCKFCDAYRKIYIDKGNPFPLHVIMCASYYGKISEHDTARILLNKIRNPKKLDSYSRFMYYLEMLSMCGKTGNWCKGEEVRKKNIGFLQNYVRKHKNNPELRVNMDIALALIDSAHGHYGDAFTLLNSGYKPKDKNDENFLNILINAVYIYSLAKNDDNLSTAIINAETFLKNFTAFDFPWCKKYYEEQIIRASQGKL
;
A
#
# COMPACT_ATOMS: atom_id res chain seq x y z
N MET A 1 10.37 -1.39 3.94
CA MET A 1 9.84 -2.77 3.65
C MET A 1 8.91 -2.63 2.46
N THR A 2 9.23 -3.22 1.34
CA THR A 2 8.41 -3.12 0.13
C THR A 2 7.00 -3.68 0.37
N SER A 3 5.99 -3.14 -0.28
CA SER A 3 4.60 -3.61 -0.18
C SER A 3 4.46 -5.11 -0.52
N GLU A 4 5.27 -5.62 -1.46
CA GLU A 4 5.33 -7.04 -1.79
C GLU A 4 5.77 -7.91 -0.60
N SER A 5 6.83 -7.51 0.11
CA SER A 5 7.31 -8.23 1.31
C SER A 5 6.24 -8.25 2.40
N TYR A 6 5.46 -7.18 2.52
CA TYR A 6 4.37 -7.10 3.48
C TYR A 6 3.21 -8.02 3.11
N ILE A 7 2.81 -8.05 1.83
CA ILE A 7 1.75 -8.94 1.33
C ILE A 7 2.13 -10.40 1.57
N THR A 8 3.36 -10.81 1.22
CA THR A 8 3.84 -12.17 1.44
C THR A 8 3.74 -12.56 2.92
N LYS A 9 4.14 -11.67 3.84
CA LYS A 9 4.01 -11.89 5.29
C LYS A 9 2.55 -12.00 5.74
N LEU A 10 1.65 -11.20 5.18
CA LEU A 10 0.22 -11.27 5.52
C LEU A 10 -0.42 -12.56 5.03
N TYR A 11 -0.09 -13.03 3.83
CA TYR A 11 -0.55 -14.33 3.33
C TYR A 11 -0.06 -15.46 4.23
N PHE A 12 1.23 -15.50 4.51
CA PHE A 12 1.79 -16.49 5.42
C PHE A 12 1.08 -16.45 6.78
N LYS A 13 0.99 -15.28 7.41
CA LYS A 13 0.34 -15.09 8.71
C LYS A 13 -1.12 -15.56 8.71
N LYS A 14 -1.89 -15.20 7.67
CA LYS A 14 -3.31 -15.58 7.56
C LYS A 14 -3.50 -17.09 7.59
N TYR A 15 -2.77 -17.81 6.75
CA TYR A 15 -2.93 -19.26 6.65
C TYR A 15 -2.27 -19.98 7.82
N PHE A 16 -1.14 -19.48 8.32
CA PHE A 16 -0.49 -20.01 9.50
C PHE A 16 -1.38 -19.92 10.75
N LEU A 17 -2.05 -18.80 10.98
CA LEU A 17 -2.99 -18.63 12.10
C LEU A 17 -4.20 -19.55 12.04
N ILE A 18 -4.53 -20.10 10.88
CA ILE A 18 -5.61 -21.08 10.73
C ILE A 18 -5.07 -22.51 10.93
N LEU A 19 -3.98 -22.84 10.24
CA LEU A 19 -3.46 -24.22 10.19
C LEU A 19 -2.67 -24.61 11.45
N PHE A 20 -1.93 -23.68 12.04
CA PHE A 20 -1.11 -23.98 13.21
C PHE A 20 -1.93 -24.40 14.46
N PRO A 21 -3.03 -23.72 14.84
CA PRO A 21 -3.88 -24.19 15.94
C PRO A 21 -4.47 -25.59 15.68
N ILE A 22 -4.82 -25.91 14.43
CA ILE A 22 -5.31 -27.24 14.06
C ILE A 22 -4.20 -28.27 14.25
N ALA A 23 -2.97 -27.97 13.83
CA ALA A 23 -1.84 -28.86 14.02
C ALA A 23 -1.52 -29.08 15.51
N VAL A 24 -1.59 -28.02 16.32
CA VAL A 24 -1.43 -28.13 17.79
C VAL A 24 -2.51 -29.02 18.38
N LEU A 25 -3.77 -28.87 17.98
CA LEU A 25 -4.87 -29.71 18.45
C LEU A 25 -4.65 -31.18 18.10
N ILE A 26 -4.28 -31.49 16.84
CA ILE A 26 -3.96 -32.84 16.39
C ILE A 26 -2.79 -33.42 17.21
N SER A 27 -1.76 -32.62 17.46
CA SER A 27 -0.59 -33.05 18.23
C SER A 27 -0.96 -33.35 19.69
N THR A 28 -1.82 -32.53 20.30
CA THR A 28 -2.30 -32.73 21.68
C THR A 28 -3.12 -34.01 21.78
N ILE A 29 -4.06 -34.23 20.84
CA ILE A 29 -4.86 -35.45 20.78
C ILE A 29 -3.95 -36.66 20.56
N GLY A 30 -3.01 -36.57 19.62
CA GLY A 30 -2.05 -37.64 19.37
C GLY A 30 -1.23 -38.02 20.61
N PHE A 31 -0.76 -37.03 21.37
CA PHE A 31 -0.03 -37.25 22.61
C PHE A 31 -0.91 -37.99 23.63
N ILE A 32 -2.15 -37.56 23.83
CA ILE A 32 -3.11 -38.21 24.75
C ILE A 32 -3.36 -39.65 24.32
N LEU A 33 -3.57 -39.91 23.05
CA LEU A 33 -3.81 -41.26 22.51
C LEU A 33 -2.60 -42.15 22.72
N CYS A 34 -1.40 -41.69 22.44
CA CYS A 34 -0.17 -42.49 22.67
C CYS A 34 0.05 -42.80 24.13
N PHE A 35 -0.20 -41.83 25.02
CA PHE A 35 0.13 -41.98 26.43
C PHE A 35 -0.94 -42.76 27.24
N PHE A 36 -2.23 -42.63 26.90
CA PHE A 36 -3.33 -43.19 27.68
C PHE A 36 -4.05 -44.36 27.00
N VAL A 37 -4.03 -44.43 25.65
CA VAL A 37 -4.84 -45.40 24.89
C VAL A 37 -3.97 -46.46 24.20
N PHE A 38 -2.83 -46.04 23.62
CA PHE A 38 -1.99 -46.93 22.84
C PHE A 38 -0.68 -47.33 23.57
N GLN A 39 -0.70 -47.26 24.92
CA GLN A 39 0.48 -47.47 25.74
C GLN A 39 1.19 -48.82 25.42
N ASP A 40 0.39 -49.88 25.14
CA ASP A 40 0.93 -51.22 24.81
C ASP A 40 1.00 -51.49 23.30
N ASN A 41 0.67 -50.55 22.44
CA ASN A 41 0.68 -50.72 20.98
C ASN A 41 1.66 -49.77 20.29
N THR A 42 2.90 -50.24 20.15
CA THR A 42 4.00 -49.47 19.55
C THR A 42 3.70 -49.02 18.11
N THR A 43 3.01 -49.84 17.33
CA THR A 43 2.67 -49.51 15.92
C THR A 43 1.72 -48.34 15.85
N LEU A 44 0.69 -48.28 16.69
CA LEU A 44 -0.26 -47.17 16.76
C LEU A 44 0.41 -45.90 17.28
N CYS A 45 1.29 -45.99 18.25
CA CYS A 45 2.10 -44.85 18.72
C CYS A 45 3.00 -44.28 17.61
N ILE A 46 3.67 -45.12 16.84
CA ILE A 46 4.51 -44.68 15.71
C ILE A 46 3.64 -43.98 14.65
N LEU A 47 2.49 -44.55 14.27
CA LEU A 47 1.59 -43.96 13.29
C LEU A 47 1.07 -42.61 13.73
N THR A 48 0.67 -42.49 15.00
CA THR A 48 0.20 -41.23 15.59
C THR A 48 1.29 -40.16 15.57
N ASN A 49 2.53 -40.51 15.91
CA ASN A 49 3.68 -39.60 15.85
C ASN A 49 3.99 -39.12 14.42
N ILE A 50 3.83 -39.98 13.43
CA ILE A 50 3.98 -39.62 12.02
C ILE A 50 2.88 -38.59 11.63
N ILE A 51 1.64 -38.85 11.99
CA ILE A 51 0.50 -37.93 11.69
C ILE A 51 0.71 -36.55 12.35
N THR A 52 1.11 -36.53 13.62
CA THR A 52 1.37 -35.27 14.33
C THR A 52 2.52 -34.49 13.68
N THR A 53 3.62 -35.16 13.34
CA THR A 53 4.77 -34.53 12.68
C THR A 53 4.39 -33.98 11.31
N LEU A 54 3.65 -34.73 10.51
CA LEU A 54 3.15 -34.28 9.21
C LEU A 54 2.21 -33.07 9.36
N SER A 55 1.34 -33.05 10.37
CA SER A 55 0.43 -31.92 10.59
C SER A 55 1.16 -30.61 10.88
N ILE A 56 2.27 -30.67 11.64
CA ILE A 56 3.13 -29.53 11.95
C ILE A 56 3.86 -29.07 10.67
N ILE A 57 4.44 -30.00 9.90
CA ILE A 57 5.11 -29.66 8.63
C ILE A 57 4.13 -28.98 7.66
N ILE A 58 2.93 -29.52 7.49
CA ILE A 58 1.90 -28.98 6.61
C ILE A 58 1.48 -27.59 7.06
N SER A 59 1.36 -27.35 8.38
CA SER A 59 0.96 -26.05 8.92
C SER A 59 1.94 -24.91 8.59
N ILE A 60 3.20 -25.24 8.29
CA ILE A 60 4.25 -24.28 7.89
C ILE A 60 4.41 -24.26 6.36
N ALA A 61 4.50 -25.44 5.74
CA ALA A 61 4.77 -25.57 4.30
C ALA A 61 3.65 -25.01 3.42
N VAL A 62 2.38 -25.25 3.77
CA VAL A 62 1.23 -24.77 2.98
C VAL A 62 1.15 -23.24 2.97
N PRO A 63 1.23 -22.52 4.10
CA PRO A 63 1.29 -21.05 4.08
C PRO A 63 2.46 -20.50 3.27
N ALA A 64 3.64 -21.12 3.37
CA ALA A 64 4.82 -20.70 2.61
C ALA A 64 4.62 -20.90 1.10
N LEU A 65 4.06 -22.03 0.70
CA LEU A 65 3.77 -22.34 -0.71
C LEU A 65 2.71 -21.39 -1.27
N LEU A 66 1.63 -21.10 -0.52
CA LEU A 66 0.59 -20.16 -0.95
C LEU A 66 1.13 -18.74 -1.10
N ALA A 67 1.97 -18.28 -0.18
CA ALA A 67 2.64 -16.99 -0.28
C ALA A 67 3.59 -16.92 -1.49
N TYR A 68 4.31 -17.99 -1.79
CA TYR A 68 5.19 -18.09 -2.95
C TYR A 68 4.42 -18.12 -4.28
N THR A 69 3.33 -18.90 -4.36
CA THR A 69 2.49 -18.94 -5.58
C THR A 69 1.83 -17.62 -5.90
N ASP A 70 1.44 -16.85 -4.87
CA ASP A 70 0.92 -15.49 -5.06
C ASP A 70 1.96 -14.57 -5.70
N LYS A 71 3.20 -14.62 -5.23
CA LYS A 71 4.33 -13.88 -5.81
C LYS A 71 4.58 -14.26 -7.28
N ILE A 72 4.52 -15.56 -7.63
CA ILE A 72 4.70 -16.02 -9.02
C ILE A 72 3.58 -15.51 -9.93
N LYS A 73 2.33 -15.53 -9.46
CA LYS A 73 1.19 -15.03 -10.24
C LYS A 73 1.38 -13.57 -10.64
N GLY A 74 1.94 -12.75 -9.73
CA GLY A 74 2.21 -11.33 -9.98
C GLY A 74 3.32 -11.06 -10.99
N LYS A 75 4.20 -12.02 -11.25
CA LYS A 75 5.42 -11.81 -12.06
C LYS A 75 5.14 -11.15 -13.42
N LYS A 76 4.10 -11.61 -14.13
CA LYS A 76 3.73 -11.05 -15.45
C LYS A 76 3.31 -9.57 -15.37
N ALA A 77 2.50 -9.19 -14.36
CA ALA A 77 2.11 -7.79 -14.18
C ALA A 77 3.33 -6.92 -13.80
N PHE A 78 4.20 -7.43 -12.91
CA PHE A 78 5.41 -6.71 -12.53
C PHE A 78 6.47 -6.64 -13.65
N GLU A 79 6.48 -7.55 -14.61
CA GLU A 79 7.29 -7.41 -15.83
C GLU A 79 6.83 -6.21 -16.67
N ILE A 80 5.50 -6.04 -16.84
CA ILE A 80 4.94 -4.84 -17.51
C ILE A 80 5.33 -3.59 -16.72
N PHE A 81 5.16 -3.60 -15.40
CA PHE A 81 5.57 -2.48 -14.55
C PHE A 81 7.05 -2.11 -14.68
N ARG A 82 7.94 -3.10 -14.73
CA ARG A 82 9.38 -2.86 -14.87
C ARG A 82 9.76 -2.19 -16.18
N THR A 83 9.02 -2.48 -17.24
CA THR A 83 9.32 -1.99 -18.59
C THR A 83 8.54 -0.72 -18.94
N GLU A 84 7.26 -0.65 -18.57
CA GLU A 84 6.32 0.38 -19.02
C GLU A 84 5.86 1.31 -17.88
N GLY A 85 6.08 0.93 -16.62
CA GLY A 85 5.68 1.71 -15.45
C GLY A 85 4.17 1.65 -15.15
N PHE A 86 3.65 2.75 -14.59
CA PHE A 86 2.22 2.91 -14.33
C PHE A 86 1.48 3.20 -15.62
N THR A 87 0.92 2.17 -16.23
CA THR A 87 0.11 2.22 -17.45
C THR A 87 -1.22 1.51 -17.23
N CYS A 88 -2.24 1.81 -18.05
CA CYS A 88 -3.50 1.05 -18.06
C CYS A 88 -3.24 -0.45 -18.20
N LYS A 89 -2.31 -0.83 -19.09
CA LYS A 89 -1.93 -2.23 -19.31
C LYS A 89 -1.42 -2.92 -18.03
N PHE A 90 -0.58 -2.24 -17.24
CA PHE A 90 -0.14 -2.75 -15.95
C PHE A 90 -1.31 -2.85 -14.96
N CYS A 91 -2.10 -1.78 -14.81
CA CYS A 91 -3.23 -1.73 -13.89
C CYS A 91 -4.25 -2.84 -14.18
N ASP A 92 -4.60 -3.04 -15.46
CA ASP A 92 -5.53 -4.07 -15.89
C ASP A 92 -4.96 -5.49 -15.70
N ALA A 93 -3.68 -5.70 -15.97
CA ALA A 93 -3.01 -6.97 -15.71
C ALA A 93 -3.01 -7.29 -14.20
N TYR A 94 -2.68 -6.32 -13.36
CA TYR A 94 -2.71 -6.48 -11.90
C TYR A 94 -4.13 -6.78 -11.40
N ARG A 95 -5.11 -6.02 -11.85
CA ARG A 95 -6.54 -6.21 -11.53
C ARG A 95 -7.02 -7.60 -11.90
N LYS A 96 -6.75 -8.06 -13.13
CA LYS A 96 -7.13 -9.38 -13.62
C LYS A 96 -6.54 -10.51 -12.78
N ILE A 97 -5.32 -10.34 -12.29
CA ILE A 97 -4.62 -11.35 -11.49
C ILE A 97 -5.16 -11.40 -10.06
N TYR A 98 -5.33 -10.25 -9.42
CA TYR A 98 -5.56 -10.18 -7.98
C TYR A 98 -6.98 -9.80 -7.57
N ILE A 99 -7.77 -9.19 -8.44
CA ILE A 99 -9.08 -8.64 -8.08
C ILE A 99 -10.22 -9.44 -8.73
N ASP A 100 -10.15 -9.72 -10.02
CA ASP A 100 -11.29 -10.23 -10.77
C ASP A 100 -11.53 -11.75 -10.59
N LYS A 101 -10.60 -12.48 -9.97
CA LYS A 101 -10.65 -13.95 -9.81
C LYS A 101 -11.24 -14.47 -8.49
N GLY A 102 -12.02 -13.67 -7.77
CA GLY A 102 -12.70 -14.16 -6.57
C GLY A 102 -12.58 -13.22 -5.36
N ASN A 103 -12.33 -13.74 -4.15
CA ASN A 103 -12.21 -12.94 -2.93
C ASN A 103 -10.82 -12.26 -2.85
N PRO A 104 -10.67 -11.04 -3.33
CA PRO A 104 -9.38 -10.37 -3.33
C PRO A 104 -8.93 -10.07 -1.90
N PHE A 105 -7.64 -10.19 -1.66
CA PHE A 105 -7.06 -9.72 -0.43
C PHE A 105 -7.18 -8.19 -0.37
N PRO A 106 -7.71 -7.59 0.72
CA PRO A 106 -8.01 -6.15 0.75
C PRO A 106 -6.84 -5.24 0.38
N LEU A 107 -5.61 -5.60 0.74
CA LEU A 107 -4.44 -4.82 0.37
C LEU A 107 -4.20 -4.79 -1.14
N HIS A 108 -4.49 -5.87 -1.87
CA HIS A 108 -4.42 -5.85 -3.34
C HIS A 108 -5.46 -4.91 -3.94
N VAL A 109 -6.66 -4.83 -3.35
CA VAL A 109 -7.70 -3.88 -3.78
C VAL A 109 -7.21 -2.44 -3.61
N ILE A 110 -6.62 -2.13 -2.44
CA ILE A 110 -6.08 -0.80 -2.14
C ILE A 110 -4.92 -0.45 -3.08
N MET A 111 -3.98 -1.37 -3.29
CA MET A 111 -2.85 -1.15 -4.21
C MET A 111 -3.32 -0.96 -5.65
N CYS A 112 -4.28 -1.77 -6.10
CA CYS A 112 -4.85 -1.63 -7.43
C CYS A 112 -5.53 -0.26 -7.60
N ALA A 113 -6.27 0.20 -6.60
CA ALA A 113 -6.86 1.53 -6.60
C ALA A 113 -5.79 2.63 -6.66
N SER A 114 -4.72 2.51 -5.87
CA SER A 114 -3.58 3.42 -5.91
C SER A 114 -2.93 3.49 -7.30
N TYR A 115 -2.74 2.35 -7.96
CA TYR A 115 -2.17 2.29 -9.31
C TYR A 115 -3.05 3.01 -10.35
N TYR A 116 -4.38 2.79 -10.30
CA TYR A 116 -5.32 3.54 -11.13
C TYR A 116 -5.31 5.04 -10.80
N GLY A 117 -5.18 5.40 -9.53
CA GLY A 117 -5.03 6.80 -9.10
C GLY A 117 -3.76 7.48 -9.65
N LYS A 118 -2.68 6.73 -9.86
CA LYS A 118 -1.42 7.24 -10.45
C LYS A 118 -1.51 7.55 -11.95
N ILE A 119 -2.46 6.95 -12.65
CA ILE A 119 -2.76 7.23 -14.06
C ILE A 119 -4.02 8.09 -14.24
N SER A 120 -4.48 8.73 -13.15
CA SER A 120 -5.65 9.62 -13.11
C SER A 120 -7.00 8.95 -13.42
N GLU A 121 -7.08 7.63 -13.33
CA GLU A 121 -8.32 6.85 -13.44
C GLU A 121 -9.07 6.80 -12.11
N HIS A 122 -9.47 7.99 -11.62
CA HIS A 122 -10.01 8.18 -10.27
C HIS A 122 -11.33 7.45 -10.04
N ASP A 123 -12.19 7.35 -11.06
CA ASP A 123 -13.47 6.64 -10.94
C ASP A 123 -13.26 5.13 -10.73
N THR A 124 -12.34 4.54 -11.48
CA THR A 124 -11.95 3.13 -11.31
C THR A 124 -11.35 2.89 -9.93
N ALA A 125 -10.47 3.78 -9.47
CA ALA A 125 -9.89 3.72 -8.13
C ALA A 125 -10.97 3.78 -7.04
N ARG A 126 -11.95 4.68 -7.16
CA ARG A 126 -13.08 4.82 -6.24
C ARG A 126 -13.95 3.57 -6.19
N ILE A 127 -14.27 2.98 -7.34
CA ILE A 127 -15.04 1.74 -7.43
C ILE A 127 -14.32 0.60 -6.70
N LEU A 128 -13.00 0.50 -6.85
CA LEU A 128 -12.19 -0.49 -6.17
C LEU A 128 -12.21 -0.29 -4.65
N LEU A 129 -11.96 0.92 -4.15
CA LEU A 129 -11.96 1.20 -2.71
C LEU A 129 -13.34 0.95 -2.07
N ASN A 130 -14.43 1.20 -2.78
CA ASN A 130 -15.78 0.95 -2.31
C ASN A 130 -16.11 -0.56 -2.17
N LYS A 131 -15.33 -1.47 -2.76
CA LYS A 131 -15.45 -2.92 -2.48
C LYS A 131 -15.09 -3.27 -1.03
N ILE A 132 -14.36 -2.42 -0.33
CA ILE A 132 -13.97 -2.62 1.07
C ILE A 132 -15.08 -2.11 1.99
N ARG A 133 -16.03 -2.99 2.33
CA ARG A 133 -17.23 -2.63 3.12
C ARG A 133 -16.92 -2.22 4.56
N ASN A 134 -15.91 -2.81 5.19
CA ASN A 134 -15.56 -2.54 6.59
C ASN A 134 -14.06 -2.30 6.78
N PRO A 135 -13.56 -1.08 6.56
CA PRO A 135 -12.14 -0.77 6.72
C PRO A 135 -11.61 -0.98 8.14
N LYS A 136 -12.46 -0.90 9.17
CA LYS A 136 -12.06 -1.09 10.57
C LYS A 136 -11.61 -2.53 10.87
N LYS A 137 -12.05 -3.52 10.07
CA LYS A 137 -11.65 -4.92 10.19
C LYS A 137 -10.33 -5.24 9.49
N LEU A 138 -9.76 -4.29 8.75
CA LEU A 138 -8.46 -4.45 8.12
C LEU A 138 -7.35 -4.49 9.19
N ASP A 139 -6.24 -5.14 8.87
CA ASP A 139 -5.00 -4.97 9.63
C ASP A 139 -4.55 -3.50 9.60
N SER A 140 -3.71 -3.11 10.57
CA SER A 140 -3.35 -1.71 10.78
C SER A 140 -2.69 -1.05 9.58
N TYR A 141 -1.87 -1.79 8.80
CA TYR A 141 -1.21 -1.25 7.61
C TYR A 141 -2.20 -1.07 6.46
N SER A 142 -2.97 -2.10 6.14
CA SER A 142 -4.00 -2.03 5.09
C SER A 142 -5.03 -0.94 5.39
N ARG A 143 -5.41 -0.79 6.66
CA ARG A 143 -6.33 0.27 7.11
C ARG A 143 -5.70 1.65 6.94
N PHE A 144 -4.42 1.82 7.28
CA PHE A 144 -3.70 3.08 7.08
C PHE A 144 -3.66 3.43 5.59
N MET A 145 -3.23 2.52 4.74
CA MET A 145 -3.18 2.72 3.28
C MET A 145 -4.56 3.03 2.68
N TYR A 146 -5.60 2.32 3.13
CA TYR A 146 -6.97 2.58 2.69
C TYR A 146 -7.41 4.03 2.93
N TYR A 147 -7.18 4.56 4.14
CA TYR A 147 -7.57 5.92 4.43
C TYR A 147 -6.72 6.96 3.70
N LEU A 148 -5.43 6.69 3.49
CA LEU A 148 -4.59 7.58 2.69
C LEU A 148 -5.08 7.66 1.23
N GLU A 149 -5.37 6.53 0.61
CA GLU A 149 -5.89 6.49 -0.76
C GLU A 149 -7.26 7.17 -0.87
N MET A 150 -8.14 6.98 0.11
CA MET A 150 -9.43 7.67 0.16
C MET A 150 -9.26 9.19 0.25
N LEU A 151 -8.36 9.67 1.12
CA LEU A 151 -8.08 11.11 1.27
C LEU A 151 -7.46 11.67 -0.02
N SER A 152 -6.41 11.04 -0.55
CA SER A 152 -5.75 11.47 -1.78
C SER A 152 -6.74 11.55 -2.95
N MET A 153 -7.59 10.54 -3.12
CA MET A 153 -8.59 10.52 -4.17
C MET A 153 -9.64 11.63 -3.98
N CYS A 154 -10.13 11.84 -2.74
CA CYS A 154 -11.08 12.91 -2.45
C CYS A 154 -10.46 14.28 -2.75
N GLY A 155 -9.19 14.50 -2.40
CA GLY A 155 -8.48 15.75 -2.70
C GLY A 155 -8.33 15.98 -4.21
N LYS A 156 -7.84 14.97 -4.94
CA LYS A 156 -7.63 15.06 -6.40
C LYS A 156 -8.93 15.24 -7.21
N THR A 157 -10.04 14.70 -6.72
CA THR A 157 -11.35 14.82 -7.39
C THR A 157 -12.18 16.01 -6.88
N GLY A 158 -11.65 16.86 -6.01
CA GLY A 158 -12.35 18.01 -5.45
C GLY A 158 -13.48 17.64 -4.47
N ASN A 159 -13.62 16.38 -4.07
CA ASN A 159 -14.66 15.95 -3.13
C ASN A 159 -14.20 16.16 -1.67
N TRP A 160 -13.89 17.41 -1.33
CA TRP A 160 -13.35 17.77 -0.03
C TRP A 160 -14.32 17.47 1.14
N CYS A 161 -15.65 17.60 0.94
CA CYS A 161 -16.63 17.25 1.98
C CYS A 161 -16.48 15.81 2.46
N LYS A 162 -16.35 14.86 1.53
CA LYS A 162 -16.10 13.45 1.85
C LYS A 162 -14.72 13.24 2.46
N GLY A 163 -13.72 13.93 1.95
CA GLY A 163 -12.36 13.92 2.49
C GLY A 163 -12.32 14.35 3.95
N GLU A 164 -12.99 15.46 4.30
CA GLU A 164 -13.08 15.95 5.68
C GLU A 164 -13.84 14.98 6.61
N GLU A 165 -14.88 14.32 6.13
CA GLU A 165 -15.55 13.27 6.89
C GLU A 165 -14.59 12.11 7.24
N VAL A 166 -13.83 11.66 6.25
CA VAL A 166 -12.82 10.59 6.43
C VAL A 166 -11.72 11.06 7.38
N ARG A 167 -11.20 12.29 7.21
CA ARG A 167 -10.19 12.92 8.06
C ARG A 167 -10.66 12.97 9.52
N LYS A 168 -11.78 13.62 9.80
CA LYS A 168 -12.32 13.78 11.16
C LYS A 168 -12.50 12.46 11.89
N LYS A 169 -12.97 11.42 11.18
CA LYS A 169 -13.18 10.09 11.80
C LYS A 169 -11.91 9.29 12.04
N ASN A 170 -10.82 9.59 11.32
CA ASN A 170 -9.67 8.67 11.30
C ASN A 170 -8.31 9.35 11.59
N ILE A 171 -8.26 10.68 11.75
CA ILE A 171 -6.98 11.39 11.94
C ILE A 171 -6.20 10.87 13.14
N GLY A 172 -6.87 10.60 14.25
CA GLY A 172 -6.22 10.06 15.45
C GLY A 172 -5.57 8.67 15.21
N PHE A 173 -6.22 7.83 14.41
CA PHE A 173 -5.64 6.55 14.00
C PHE A 173 -4.41 6.77 13.09
N LEU A 174 -4.51 7.63 12.07
CA LEU A 174 -3.42 7.91 11.12
C LEU A 174 -2.19 8.46 11.84
N GLN A 175 -2.35 9.48 12.68
CA GLN A 175 -1.27 10.08 13.46
C GLN A 175 -0.63 9.08 14.42
N ASN A 176 -1.44 8.27 15.12
CA ASN A 176 -0.93 7.25 16.02
C ASN A 176 -0.15 6.16 15.27
N TYR A 177 -0.61 5.79 14.06
CA TYR A 177 0.07 4.83 13.22
C TYR A 177 1.46 5.34 12.80
N VAL A 178 1.55 6.57 12.29
CA VAL A 178 2.81 7.22 11.93
C VAL A 178 3.76 7.34 13.13
N ARG A 179 3.25 7.76 14.31
CA ARG A 179 4.03 7.86 15.54
C ARG A 179 4.64 6.52 15.98
N LYS A 180 3.89 5.43 15.86
CA LYS A 180 4.38 4.07 16.18
C LYS A 180 5.45 3.59 15.17
N HIS A 181 5.44 4.11 13.96
CA HIS A 181 6.37 3.74 12.89
C HIS A 181 7.32 4.89 12.52
N LYS A 182 7.77 5.66 13.51
CA LYS A 182 8.62 6.84 13.35
C LYS A 182 9.90 6.61 12.53
N ASN A 183 10.38 5.37 12.46
CA ASN A 183 11.56 4.99 11.68
C ASN A 183 11.26 4.87 10.17
N ASN A 184 10.01 5.03 9.75
CA ASN A 184 9.62 5.07 8.34
C ASN A 184 9.03 6.45 8.01
N PRO A 185 9.87 7.41 7.57
CA PRO A 185 9.45 8.77 7.26
C PRO A 185 8.47 8.84 6.09
N GLU A 186 8.49 7.87 5.18
CA GLU A 186 7.59 7.78 4.02
C GLU A 186 6.12 7.77 4.44
N LEU A 187 5.78 7.09 5.54
CA LEU A 187 4.41 7.03 6.04
C LEU A 187 3.89 8.41 6.46
N ARG A 188 4.77 9.23 7.05
CA ARG A 188 4.42 10.60 7.42
C ARG A 188 4.24 11.47 6.18
N VAL A 189 5.18 11.43 5.25
CA VAL A 189 5.11 12.20 3.99
C VAL A 189 3.83 11.87 3.23
N ASN A 190 3.50 10.59 3.08
CA ASN A 190 2.28 10.17 2.40
C ASN A 190 1.01 10.67 3.13
N MET A 191 1.00 10.67 4.46
CA MET A 191 -0.10 11.22 5.24
C MET A 191 -0.22 12.74 5.05
N ASP A 192 0.88 13.47 5.16
CA ASP A 192 0.91 14.92 5.03
C ASP A 192 0.48 15.35 3.63
N ILE A 193 0.92 14.66 2.57
CA ILE A 193 0.46 14.87 1.19
C ILE A 193 -1.05 14.64 1.07
N ALA A 194 -1.56 13.52 1.59
CA ALA A 194 -2.99 13.19 1.48
C ALA A 194 -3.88 14.23 2.20
N LEU A 195 -3.44 14.75 3.34
CA LEU A 195 -4.11 15.81 4.08
C LEU A 195 -4.03 17.15 3.35
N ALA A 196 -2.85 17.51 2.81
CA ALA A 196 -2.66 18.73 2.03
C ALA A 196 -3.54 18.76 0.76
N LEU A 197 -3.75 17.62 0.12
CA LEU A 197 -4.69 17.51 -1.02
C LEU A 197 -6.14 17.81 -0.61
N ILE A 198 -6.58 17.44 0.59
CA ILE A 198 -7.91 17.78 1.11
C ILE A 198 -8.01 19.27 1.40
N ASP A 199 -7.00 19.84 2.09
CA ASP A 199 -6.98 21.26 2.41
C ASP A 199 -6.98 22.11 1.14
N SER A 200 -6.22 21.73 0.11
CA SER A 200 -6.20 22.41 -1.19
C SER A 200 -7.53 22.30 -1.95
N ALA A 201 -8.17 21.14 -1.93
CA ALA A 201 -9.49 20.95 -2.54
C ALA A 201 -10.59 21.79 -1.85
N HIS A 202 -10.38 22.13 -0.57
CA HIS A 202 -11.25 23.02 0.20
C HIS A 202 -10.88 24.51 0.02
N GLY A 203 -9.78 24.82 -0.68
CA GLY A 203 -9.29 26.19 -0.84
C GLY A 203 -8.38 26.68 0.30
N HIS A 204 -8.03 25.84 1.26
CA HIS A 204 -7.14 26.16 2.39
C HIS A 204 -5.68 25.96 1.99
N TYR A 205 -5.20 26.68 0.97
CA TYR A 205 -3.85 26.49 0.40
C TYR A 205 -2.73 26.74 1.40
N GLY A 206 -2.88 27.71 2.32
CA GLY A 206 -1.89 28.00 3.37
C GLY A 206 -1.66 26.82 4.31
N ASP A 207 -2.75 26.14 4.72
CA ASP A 207 -2.67 24.94 5.55
C ASP A 207 -2.03 23.78 4.77
N ALA A 208 -2.39 23.61 3.49
CA ALA A 208 -1.79 22.60 2.63
C ALA A 208 -0.27 22.78 2.49
N PHE A 209 0.23 24.00 2.27
CA PHE A 209 1.65 24.28 2.20
C PHE A 209 2.37 24.06 3.54
N THR A 210 1.71 24.43 4.66
CA THR A 210 2.24 24.17 6.01
C THR A 210 2.45 22.68 6.24
N LEU A 211 1.51 21.82 5.82
CA LEU A 211 1.64 20.38 5.92
C LEU A 211 2.79 19.85 5.07
N LEU A 212 2.92 20.27 3.80
CA LEU A 212 4.01 19.84 2.92
C LEU A 212 5.38 20.29 3.43
N ASN A 213 5.46 21.46 4.05
CA ASN A 213 6.70 22.02 4.59
C ASN A 213 6.96 21.65 6.05
N SER A 214 6.15 20.81 6.68
CA SER A 214 6.17 20.49 8.11
C SER A 214 7.42 19.76 8.63
N GLY A 215 8.59 20.11 8.09
CA GLY A 215 9.90 19.72 8.62
C GLY A 215 10.51 18.48 7.94
N TYR A 216 9.98 18.02 6.82
CA TYR A 216 10.66 17.03 6.02
C TYR A 216 11.85 17.68 5.30
N LYS A 217 13.04 17.17 5.60
CA LYS A 217 14.27 17.56 4.90
C LYS A 217 14.73 16.40 4.05
N PRO A 218 15.07 16.63 2.77
CA PRO A 218 15.59 15.55 1.94
C PRO A 218 16.86 14.98 2.55
N LYS A 219 16.99 13.66 2.51
CA LYS A 219 18.18 12.95 3.01
C LYS A 219 19.38 13.20 2.09
N ASP A 220 19.09 13.21 0.81
CA ASP A 220 20.06 13.45 -0.26
C ASP A 220 19.32 13.92 -1.52
N LYS A 221 20.07 14.13 -2.61
CA LYS A 221 19.55 14.55 -3.92
C LYS A 221 18.73 13.47 -4.66
N ASN A 222 18.61 12.27 -4.08
CA ASN A 222 17.85 11.13 -4.63
C ASN A 222 16.68 10.74 -3.74
N ASP A 223 16.18 11.67 -2.92
CA ASP A 223 15.06 11.42 -2.02
C ASP A 223 13.72 11.52 -2.75
N GLU A 224 13.18 10.37 -3.15
CA GLU A 224 11.91 10.27 -3.86
C GLU A 224 10.73 10.87 -3.05
N ASN A 225 10.79 10.83 -1.72
CA ASN A 225 9.74 11.43 -0.88
C ASN A 225 9.74 12.95 -1.04
N PHE A 226 10.92 13.55 -1.10
CA PHE A 226 11.03 14.98 -1.31
C PHE A 226 10.57 15.39 -2.72
N LEU A 227 10.90 14.61 -3.74
CA LEU A 227 10.38 14.81 -5.10
C LEU A 227 8.85 14.76 -5.14
N ASN A 228 8.24 13.80 -4.43
CA ASN A 228 6.79 13.72 -4.33
C ASN A 228 6.19 14.96 -3.62
N ILE A 229 6.83 15.49 -2.60
CA ILE A 229 6.42 16.75 -1.93
C ILE A 229 6.47 17.91 -2.93
N LEU A 230 7.56 18.04 -3.69
CA LEU A 230 7.71 19.13 -4.68
C LEU A 230 6.63 19.06 -5.77
N ILE A 231 6.34 17.88 -6.30
CA ILE A 231 5.29 17.68 -7.32
C ILE A 231 3.92 18.08 -6.76
N ASN A 232 3.60 17.67 -5.53
CA ASN A 232 2.32 18.06 -4.92
C ASN A 232 2.28 19.57 -4.61
N ALA A 233 3.40 20.21 -4.29
CA ALA A 233 3.47 21.66 -4.16
C ALA A 233 3.16 22.38 -5.49
N VAL A 234 3.73 21.91 -6.61
CA VAL A 234 3.39 22.40 -7.96
C VAL A 234 1.89 22.31 -8.21
N TYR A 235 1.31 21.14 -7.93
CA TYR A 235 -0.13 20.91 -8.08
C TYR A 235 -0.98 21.90 -7.25
N ILE A 236 -0.64 22.07 -5.97
CA ILE A 236 -1.40 22.96 -5.07
C ILE A 236 -1.26 24.43 -5.47
N TYR A 237 -0.08 24.88 -5.90
CA TYR A 237 0.09 26.24 -6.44
C TYR A 237 -0.71 26.45 -7.72
N SER A 238 -0.79 25.43 -8.59
CA SER A 238 -1.64 25.46 -9.80
C SER A 238 -3.12 25.66 -9.45
N LEU A 239 -3.63 24.91 -8.45
CA LEU A 239 -5.00 25.07 -7.97
C LEU A 239 -5.26 26.44 -7.33
N ALA A 240 -4.28 26.96 -6.60
CA ALA A 240 -4.32 28.28 -6.00
C ALA A 240 -4.26 29.43 -7.06
N LYS A 241 -3.96 29.10 -8.32
CA LYS A 241 -3.73 30.09 -9.40
C LYS A 241 -2.68 31.14 -9.00
N ASN A 242 -1.65 30.71 -8.34
CA ASN A 242 -0.56 31.55 -7.85
C ASN A 242 0.63 31.42 -8.78
N ASP A 243 0.68 32.22 -9.83
CA ASP A 243 1.62 32.10 -10.96
C ASP A 243 3.08 32.24 -10.54
N ASP A 244 3.42 33.19 -9.67
CA ASP A 244 4.82 33.41 -9.26
C ASP A 244 5.37 32.23 -8.45
N ASN A 245 4.59 31.76 -7.47
CA ASN A 245 4.96 30.59 -6.66
C ASN A 245 4.92 29.30 -7.47
N LEU A 246 3.98 29.20 -8.43
CA LEU A 246 3.88 28.05 -9.33
C LEU A 246 5.13 27.94 -10.19
N SER A 247 5.57 29.03 -10.79
CA SER A 247 6.79 29.05 -11.60
C SER A 247 8.02 28.61 -10.79
N THR A 248 8.15 29.12 -9.57
CA THR A 248 9.24 28.74 -8.65
C THR A 248 9.15 27.26 -8.26
N ALA A 249 7.96 26.76 -7.96
CA ALA A 249 7.75 25.36 -7.59
C ALA A 249 8.09 24.40 -8.73
N ILE A 250 7.72 24.75 -9.98
CA ILE A 250 8.09 23.98 -11.18
C ILE A 250 9.61 23.91 -11.31
N ILE A 251 10.29 25.06 -11.27
CA ILE A 251 11.76 25.12 -11.38
C ILE A 251 12.43 24.27 -10.30
N ASN A 252 11.94 24.32 -9.05
CA ASN A 252 12.49 23.53 -7.96
C ASN A 252 12.30 22.03 -8.21
N ALA A 253 11.13 21.59 -8.65
CA ALA A 253 10.83 20.19 -8.93
C ALA A 253 11.67 19.66 -10.10
N GLU A 254 11.78 20.42 -11.20
CA GLU A 254 12.59 20.06 -12.37
C GLU A 254 14.09 20.02 -12.02
N THR A 255 14.57 20.98 -11.25
CA THR A 255 15.98 21.03 -10.82
C THR A 255 16.31 19.83 -9.94
N PHE A 256 15.41 19.49 -8.99
CA PHE A 256 15.59 18.31 -8.15
C PHE A 256 15.58 17.03 -8.99
N LEU A 257 14.61 16.89 -9.91
CA LEU A 257 14.50 15.73 -10.80
C LEU A 257 15.71 15.60 -11.73
N LYS A 258 16.27 16.71 -12.24
CA LYS A 258 17.48 16.70 -13.06
C LYS A 258 18.69 16.13 -12.32
N ASN A 259 18.78 16.39 -11.02
CA ASN A 259 19.86 15.90 -10.16
C ASN A 259 19.60 14.50 -9.59
N PHE A 260 18.42 13.93 -9.81
CA PHE A 260 18.04 12.62 -9.34
C PHE A 260 18.65 11.53 -10.22
N THR A 261 19.44 10.63 -9.64
CA THR A 261 20.21 9.61 -10.39
C THR A 261 19.89 8.17 -9.99
N ALA A 262 19.21 7.96 -8.87
CA ALA A 262 18.97 6.64 -8.29
C ALA A 262 17.57 6.08 -8.64
N PHE A 263 17.20 6.12 -9.93
CA PHE A 263 15.94 5.52 -10.37
C PHE A 263 16.01 4.00 -10.39
N ASP A 264 15.01 3.35 -9.79
CA ASP A 264 14.89 1.89 -9.81
C ASP A 264 14.63 1.33 -11.21
N PHE A 265 13.97 2.12 -12.09
CA PHE A 265 13.58 1.69 -13.44
C PHE A 265 13.80 2.79 -14.48
N PRO A 266 14.11 2.43 -15.74
CA PRO A 266 14.37 3.40 -16.82
C PRO A 266 13.19 4.36 -17.11
N TRP A 267 11.96 3.95 -16.89
CA TRP A 267 10.75 4.74 -17.12
C TRP A 267 10.50 5.81 -16.03
N CYS A 268 11.10 5.68 -14.85
CA CYS A 268 10.80 6.55 -13.70
C CYS A 268 11.04 8.03 -14.02
N LYS A 269 12.16 8.37 -14.66
CA LYS A 269 12.47 9.77 -14.99
C LYS A 269 11.36 10.40 -15.82
N LYS A 270 10.97 9.75 -16.92
CA LYS A 270 9.89 10.22 -17.81
C LYS A 270 8.56 10.33 -17.06
N TYR A 271 8.26 9.36 -16.20
CA TYR A 271 7.05 9.39 -15.39
C TYR A 271 7.00 10.63 -14.49
N TYR A 272 8.08 10.97 -13.80
CA TYR A 272 8.12 12.15 -12.92
C TYR A 272 8.11 13.46 -13.72
N GLU A 273 8.75 13.53 -14.88
CA GLU A 273 8.63 14.66 -15.81
C GLU A 273 7.16 14.90 -16.19
N GLU A 274 6.45 13.84 -16.57
CA GLU A 274 5.02 13.90 -16.88
C GLU A 274 4.17 14.29 -15.66
N GLN A 275 4.52 13.84 -14.44
CA GLN A 275 3.82 14.25 -13.23
C GLN A 275 3.98 15.76 -12.94
N ILE A 276 5.16 16.34 -13.14
CA ILE A 276 5.39 17.79 -12.98
C ILE A 276 4.50 18.56 -13.99
N ILE A 277 4.48 18.13 -15.24
CA ILE A 277 3.63 18.77 -16.28
C ILE A 277 2.15 18.67 -15.91
N ARG A 278 1.66 17.51 -15.48
CA ARG A 278 0.26 17.34 -15.04
C ARG A 278 -0.06 18.19 -13.82
N ALA A 279 0.83 18.20 -12.84
CA ALA A 279 0.68 19.00 -11.64
C ALA A 279 0.57 20.49 -11.95
N SER A 280 1.38 21.02 -12.89
CA SER A 280 1.32 22.42 -13.33
C SER A 280 0.03 22.79 -14.04
N GLN A 281 -0.68 21.79 -14.56
CA GLN A 281 -2.01 21.96 -15.19
C GLN A 281 -3.18 21.73 -14.22
N GLY A 282 -2.89 21.50 -12.93
CA GLY A 282 -3.92 21.14 -11.94
C GLY A 282 -4.53 19.74 -12.15
N LYS A 283 -3.76 18.80 -12.67
CA LYS A 283 -4.18 17.42 -12.98
C LYS A 283 -3.18 16.44 -12.38
N LEU A 284 -3.53 15.80 -11.29
CA LEU A 284 -2.72 14.71 -10.69
C LEU A 284 -3.53 13.42 -10.53
#